data_209bae7121b26fe487055ba4d003eed0
#
_entry.id   209bae7121b26fe487055ba4d003eed0
#
_cell.length_a   1.000
_cell.length_b   1.000
_cell.length_c   1.000
_cell.angle_alpha   90.00
_cell.angle_beta   90.00
_cell.angle_gamma   90.00
#
_symmetry.space_group_name_H-M   'P 1'
#
loop_
_entity.id
_entity.type
_entity.pdbx_description
1 polymer ?
#
loop_
_entity_poly.entity_id
_entity_poly.type
_entity_poly.pdbx_seq_one_letter_code
_entity_poly.pdbx_strand_id
1 'polypeptide(L)'
;MKKTNKAIIYVRGDNRAEQEMICYFYAYRHNIDVLFVTDDIEQVANCEECNMVLVRDASRISRKSIEYYQTVKALNKRGIEVVTTITPENVEFIVNMLKEDLKRGETI
;
A
#
# COMPACT_ATOMS: atom_id res chain seq x y z
N MET A 1 -19.03 -9.11 -16.05
CA MET A 1 -18.71 -9.10 -14.61
C MET A 1 -17.43 -8.32 -14.35
N LYS A 2 -17.51 -7.35 -13.45
CA LYS A 2 -16.31 -6.64 -13.03
C LYS A 2 -15.49 -7.52 -12.10
N LYS A 3 -14.23 -7.74 -12.45
CA LYS A 3 -13.29 -8.39 -11.53
C LYS A 3 -13.09 -7.51 -10.32
N THR A 4 -13.37 -8.02 -9.14
CA THR A 4 -13.04 -7.34 -7.89
C THR A 4 -11.53 -7.44 -7.69
N ASN A 5 -10.87 -6.30 -7.49
CA ASN A 5 -9.44 -6.30 -7.15
C ASN A 5 -9.27 -6.77 -5.72
N LYS A 6 -8.35 -7.70 -5.52
CA LYS A 6 -7.99 -8.24 -4.20
C LYS A 6 -6.54 -7.92 -3.94
N ALA A 7 -6.29 -7.20 -2.87
CA ALA A 7 -4.97 -6.65 -2.58
C ALA A 7 -4.43 -7.13 -1.25
N ILE A 8 -3.12 -7.18 -1.18
CA ILE A 8 -2.37 -7.28 0.07
C ILE A 8 -1.78 -5.91 0.34
N ILE A 9 -1.82 -5.46 1.59
CA ILE A 9 -1.12 -4.25 2.02
C ILE A 9 0.26 -4.66 2.51
N TYR A 10 1.30 -4.12 1.90
CA TYR A 10 2.68 -4.36 2.29
C TYR A 10 3.22 -3.15 3.05
N VAL A 11 3.70 -3.40 4.27
CA VAL A 11 4.26 -2.36 5.15
C VAL A 11 5.70 -2.73 5.51
N ARG A 12 6.55 -1.73 5.66
CA ARG A 12 7.95 -1.95 6.03
C ARG A 12 8.53 -0.72 6.70
N GLY A 13 9.39 -0.96 7.70
CA GLY A 13 10.10 0.11 8.39
C GLY A 13 9.23 0.80 9.42
N ASP A 14 9.49 2.09 9.62
CA ASP A 14 8.81 2.88 10.64
C ASP A 14 7.41 3.31 10.20
N ASN A 15 6.58 3.65 11.19
CA ASN A 15 5.22 4.17 10.95
C ASN A 15 4.31 3.21 10.19
N ARG A 16 4.34 1.93 10.57
CA ARG A 16 3.52 0.89 9.93
C ARG A 16 2.03 1.17 10.04
N ALA A 17 1.58 1.71 11.18
CA ALA A 17 0.17 2.05 11.38
C ALA A 17 -0.29 3.12 10.38
N GLU A 18 0.55 4.12 10.13
CA GLU A 18 0.27 5.14 9.12
C GLU A 18 0.22 4.54 7.72
N GLN A 19 1.17 3.66 7.39
CA GLN A 19 1.18 2.98 6.10
C GLN A 19 -0.10 2.17 5.87
N GLU A 20 -0.53 1.41 6.87
CA GLU A 20 -1.79 0.65 6.80
C GLU A 20 -2.98 1.56 6.56
N MET A 21 -3.08 2.63 7.34
CA MET A 21 -4.21 3.56 7.24
C MET A 21 -4.32 4.17 5.85
N ILE A 22 -3.20 4.61 5.29
CA ILE A 22 -3.16 5.20 3.95
C ILE A 22 -3.59 4.17 2.90
N CYS A 23 -3.09 2.95 3.01
CA CYS A 23 -3.41 1.88 2.06
C CYS A 23 -4.87 1.43 2.18
N TYR A 24 -5.42 1.32 3.39
CA TYR A 24 -6.83 0.99 3.59
C TYR A 24 -7.74 2.08 3.03
N PHE A 25 -7.37 3.33 3.24
CA PHE A 25 -8.13 4.45 2.68
C PHE A 25 -8.17 4.40 1.15
N TYR A 26 -7.02 4.13 0.54
CA TYR A 26 -6.93 3.98 -0.90
C TYR A 26 -7.82 2.83 -1.38
N ALA A 27 -7.74 1.68 -0.71
CA ALA A 27 -8.55 0.51 -1.05
C ALA A 27 -10.04 0.81 -0.96
N TYR A 28 -10.46 1.51 0.09
CA TYR A 28 -11.85 1.91 0.27
C TYR A 28 -12.33 2.79 -0.89
N ARG A 29 -11.54 3.78 -1.27
CA ARG A 29 -11.91 4.70 -2.35
C ARG A 29 -12.00 4.02 -3.72
N HIS A 30 -11.24 2.97 -3.93
CA HIS A 30 -11.16 2.29 -5.22
C HIS A 30 -11.86 0.93 -5.25
N ASN A 31 -12.66 0.63 -4.22
CA ASN A 31 -13.40 -0.63 -4.10
C ASN A 31 -12.50 -1.86 -4.23
N ILE A 32 -11.39 -1.84 -3.50
CA ILE A 32 -10.42 -2.92 -3.47
C ILE A 32 -10.62 -3.71 -2.18
N ASP A 33 -10.73 -5.04 -2.29
CA ASP A 33 -10.81 -5.93 -1.13
C ASP A 33 -9.40 -6.18 -0.59
N VAL A 34 -9.17 -5.88 0.68
CA VAL A 34 -7.89 -6.14 1.34
C VAL A 34 -7.95 -7.52 1.98
N LEU A 35 -7.05 -8.40 1.56
CA LEU A 35 -6.97 -9.77 2.08
C LEU A 35 -6.27 -9.80 3.43
N PHE A 36 -5.10 -9.20 3.53
CA PHE A 36 -4.35 -9.08 4.78
C PHE A 36 -3.24 -8.03 4.63
N VAL A 37 -2.58 -7.74 5.75
CA VAL A 37 -1.43 -6.84 5.83
C VAL A 37 -0.21 -7.68 6.18
N THR A 38 0.92 -7.45 5.52
CA THR A 38 2.15 -8.19 5.80
C THR A 38 3.38 -7.29 5.66
N ASP A 39 4.45 -7.67 6.34
CA ASP A 39 5.78 -7.08 6.14
C ASP A 39 6.74 -8.05 5.43
N ASP A 40 6.22 -9.15 4.93
CA ASP A 40 6.99 -10.19 4.24
C ASP A 40 6.63 -10.22 2.76
N ILE A 41 7.56 -9.78 1.91
CA ILE A 41 7.33 -9.73 0.46
C ILE A 41 7.11 -11.13 -0.14
N GLU A 42 7.63 -12.17 0.48
CA GLU A 42 7.42 -13.54 0.02
C GLU A 42 5.94 -13.95 0.16
N GLN A 43 5.27 -13.48 1.21
CA GLN A 43 3.84 -13.72 1.36
C GLN A 43 3.04 -13.08 0.24
N VAL A 44 3.46 -11.90 -0.22
CA VAL A 44 2.85 -11.25 -1.38
C VAL A 44 3.07 -12.08 -2.64
N ALA A 45 4.33 -12.47 -2.87
CA ALA A 45 4.70 -13.20 -4.08
C ALA A 45 4.01 -14.56 -4.19
N ASN A 46 3.74 -15.21 -3.06
CA ASN A 46 3.15 -16.55 -3.01
C ASN A 46 1.63 -16.56 -2.87
N CYS A 47 0.99 -15.41 -2.77
CA CYS A 47 -0.46 -15.35 -2.63
C CYS A 47 -1.13 -15.52 -3.99
N GLU A 48 -1.89 -16.57 -4.14
CA GLU A 48 -2.59 -16.87 -5.39
C GLU A 48 -3.89 -16.07 -5.55
N GLU A 49 -4.47 -15.62 -4.44
CA GLU A 49 -5.75 -14.93 -4.46
C GLU A 49 -5.65 -13.44 -4.81
N CYS A 50 -4.50 -12.81 -4.57
CA CYS A 50 -4.35 -11.39 -4.83
C CYS A 50 -3.92 -11.10 -6.26
N ASN A 51 -4.35 -9.96 -6.77
CA ASN A 51 -3.91 -9.43 -8.05
C ASN A 51 -3.22 -8.06 -7.90
N MET A 52 -3.04 -7.60 -6.67
CA MET A 52 -2.53 -6.26 -6.39
C MET A 52 -1.83 -6.25 -5.03
N VAL A 53 -0.79 -5.45 -4.91
CA VAL A 53 -0.19 -5.12 -3.62
C VAL A 53 -0.19 -3.61 -3.47
N LEU A 54 -0.68 -3.13 -2.33
CA LEU A 54 -0.73 -1.71 -2.01
C LEU A 54 0.43 -1.38 -1.07
N VAL A 55 1.18 -0.36 -1.42
CA VAL A 55 2.27 0.18 -0.61
C VAL A 55 2.09 1.69 -0.47
N ARG A 56 2.55 2.26 0.63
CA ARG A 56 2.50 3.71 0.80
C ARG A 56 3.25 4.42 -0.31
N ASP A 57 4.50 3.98 -0.55
CA ASP A 57 5.37 4.54 -1.58
C ASP A 57 6.41 3.49 -1.99
N ALA A 58 7.15 3.78 -3.04
CA ALA A 58 8.13 2.86 -3.61
C ALA A 58 9.23 2.46 -2.61
N SER A 59 9.59 3.37 -1.69
CA SER A 59 10.67 3.11 -0.73
C SER A 59 10.34 1.98 0.25
N ARG A 60 9.06 1.62 0.41
CA ARG A 60 8.66 0.49 1.25
C ARG A 60 9.11 -0.84 0.65
N ILE A 61 9.18 -0.93 -0.68
CA ILE A 61 9.71 -2.11 -1.37
C ILE A 61 11.24 -2.05 -1.41
N SER A 62 11.80 -0.97 -1.90
CA SER A 62 13.24 -0.75 -1.88
C SER A 62 13.56 0.72 -2.13
N ARG A 63 14.62 1.22 -1.48
CA ARG A 63 15.15 2.56 -1.74
C ARG A 63 16.07 2.59 -2.95
N LYS A 64 16.49 1.40 -3.42
CA LYS A 64 17.35 1.28 -4.61
C LYS A 64 16.46 1.07 -5.83
N SER A 65 16.60 1.94 -6.82
CA SER A 65 15.76 1.93 -8.02
C SER A 65 15.80 0.61 -8.77
N ILE A 66 16.98 0.00 -8.85
CA ILE A 66 17.15 -1.27 -9.55
C ILE A 66 16.42 -2.40 -8.82
N GLU A 67 16.58 -2.49 -7.49
CA GLU A 67 15.88 -3.50 -6.69
C GLU A 67 14.37 -3.33 -6.73
N TYR A 68 13.90 -2.09 -6.66
CA TYR A 68 12.48 -1.78 -6.78
C TYR A 68 11.95 -2.27 -8.12
N TYR A 69 12.63 -1.93 -9.22
CA TYR A 69 12.22 -2.34 -10.55
C TYR A 69 12.18 -3.87 -10.70
N GLN A 70 13.21 -4.55 -10.18
CA GLN A 70 13.28 -6.01 -10.25
C GLN A 70 12.14 -6.67 -9.47
N THR A 71 11.81 -6.14 -8.29
CA THR A 71 10.73 -6.66 -7.47
C THR A 71 9.38 -6.46 -8.17
N VAL A 72 9.13 -5.26 -8.69
CA VAL A 72 7.89 -4.95 -9.42
C VAL A 72 7.74 -5.87 -10.62
N LYS A 73 8.81 -6.05 -11.38
CA LYS A 73 8.80 -6.92 -12.56
C LYS A 73 8.50 -8.37 -12.19
N ALA A 74 9.11 -8.86 -11.10
CA ALA A 74 8.87 -10.22 -10.62
C ALA A 74 7.42 -10.43 -10.20
N LEU A 75 6.84 -9.46 -9.48
CA LEU A 75 5.44 -9.53 -9.07
C LEU A 75 4.49 -9.43 -10.25
N ASN A 76 4.79 -8.57 -11.20
CA ASN A 76 3.97 -8.44 -12.42
C ASN A 76 3.93 -9.74 -13.22
N LYS A 77 5.03 -10.48 -13.26
CA LYS A 77 5.05 -11.79 -13.92
C LYS A 77 4.11 -12.80 -13.27
N ARG A 78 3.81 -12.61 -12.00
CA ARG A 78 2.87 -13.46 -11.25
C ARG A 78 1.43 -12.92 -11.28
N GLY A 79 1.19 -11.86 -12.05
CA GLY A 79 -0.13 -11.24 -12.14
C GLY A 79 -0.44 -10.28 -11.01
N ILE A 80 0.56 -9.84 -10.26
CA ILE A 80 0.39 -8.92 -9.13
C ILE A 80 0.89 -7.55 -9.54
N GLU A 81 -0.03 -6.57 -9.53
CA GLU A 81 0.28 -5.18 -9.80
C GLU A 81 0.73 -4.47 -8.52
N VAL A 82 1.82 -3.71 -8.57
CA VAL A 82 2.28 -2.90 -7.44
C VAL A 82 1.67 -1.51 -7.57
N VAL A 83 0.94 -1.08 -6.54
CA VAL A 83 0.28 0.23 -6.53
C VAL A 83 0.81 1.05 -5.36
N THR A 84 1.37 2.21 -5.68
CA THR A 84 1.77 3.20 -4.67
C THR A 84 0.55 4.06 -4.35
N THR A 85 0.19 4.14 -3.07
CA THR A 85 -1.07 4.75 -2.66
C THR A 85 -1.00 6.26 -2.45
N ILE A 86 0.19 6.81 -2.24
CA ILE A 86 0.36 8.25 -2.23
C ILE A 86 0.42 8.74 -3.68
N THR A 87 -0.67 9.33 -4.12
CA THR A 87 -0.79 9.90 -5.46
C THR A 87 -0.99 11.41 -5.34
N PRO A 88 -0.71 12.20 -6.39
CA PRO A 88 -0.98 13.64 -6.35
C PRO A 88 -2.42 13.97 -5.99
N GLU A 89 -3.36 13.11 -6.35
CA GLU A 89 -4.79 13.30 -6.12
C GLU A 89 -5.18 13.18 -4.65
N ASN A 90 -4.48 12.35 -3.87
CA ASN A 90 -4.85 12.11 -2.48
C ASN A 90 -3.89 12.70 -1.45
N VAL A 91 -2.82 13.34 -1.88
CA VAL A 91 -1.83 13.92 -0.96
C VAL A 91 -2.46 14.95 -0.04
N GLU A 92 -3.26 15.85 -0.57
CA GLU A 92 -3.92 16.89 0.22
C GLU A 92 -4.82 16.28 1.30
N PHE A 93 -5.60 15.29 0.94
CA PHE A 93 -6.47 14.59 1.89
C PHE A 93 -5.66 13.92 2.98
N ILE A 94 -4.59 13.24 2.62
CA ILE A 94 -3.71 12.55 3.57
C ILE A 94 -3.08 13.56 4.53
N VAL A 95 -2.58 14.68 4.01
CA VAL A 95 -1.99 15.74 4.83
C VAL A 95 -3.00 16.29 5.82
N ASN A 96 -4.23 16.56 5.38
CA ASN A 96 -5.28 17.09 6.26
C ASN A 96 -5.65 16.08 7.36
N MET A 97 -5.74 14.80 7.01
CA MET A 97 -6.02 13.73 7.97
C MET A 97 -4.94 13.65 9.05
N LEU A 98 -3.67 13.72 8.65
CA LEU A 98 -2.53 13.69 9.58
C LEU A 98 -2.53 14.93 10.48
N LYS A 99 -2.88 16.09 9.96
CA LYS A 99 -2.99 17.33 10.76
C LYS A 99 -4.09 17.23 11.83
N GLU A 100 -5.22 16.62 11.51
CA GLU A 100 -6.29 16.40 12.48
C GLU A 100 -5.85 15.47 13.59
N ASP A 101 -5.13 14.39 13.26
CA ASP A 101 -4.60 13.48 14.27
C ASP A 101 -3.59 14.17 15.18
N LEU A 102 -2.73 15.03 14.65
CA LEU A 102 -1.80 15.83 15.45
C LEU A 102 -2.53 16.78 16.39
N LYS A 103 -3.59 17.43 15.92
CA LYS A 103 -4.41 18.32 16.77
C LYS A 103 -5.08 17.55 17.90
N ARG A 104 -5.56 16.35 17.65
CA ARG A 104 -6.13 15.49 18.70
C ARG A 104 -5.08 15.13 19.76
N GLY A 105 -3.84 14.89 19.34
CA GLY A 105 -2.74 14.64 20.25
C GLY A 105 -2.39 15.84 21.13
N GLU A 106 -2.54 17.05 20.61
CA GLU A 106 -2.23 18.28 21.33
C GLU A 106 -3.31 18.69 22.35
N THR A 107 -4.52 18.19 22.18
CA THR A 107 -5.64 18.57 23.07
C THR A 107 -5.81 17.64 24.27
N ILE A 108 -4.97 16.67 24.44
CA ILE A 108 -5.01 15.74 25.57
C ILE A 108 -4.19 16.26 26.79
#